data_6f184493744e30c46d3b100f0cf7aaeb
#
_entry.id   6f184493744e30c46d3b100f0cf7aaeb
#
_cell.length_a   1.000
_cell.length_b   1.000
_cell.length_c   1.000
_cell.angle_alpha   90.00
_cell.angle_beta   90.00
_cell.angle_gamma   90.00
#
_symmetry.space_group_name_H-M   'P 1'
#
loop_
_entity.id
_entity.type
_entity.pdbx_description
1 polymer ?
#
loop_
_entity_poly.entity_id
_entity_poly.type
_entity_poly.pdbx_seq_one_letter_code
_entity_poly.pdbx_strand_id
1 'polypeptide(L)'
;YFHNWSGDRVTCRDWFQLSLKEGFTVFRDQHFMEDMTSRGVQRIGEVNVLRTHQFREDSGPMAHPVRPESYVEINNFYTLTVYNKGAEVIRMMRTLLGPEGFRKGTDLYFSRHDGQAVTTDDFVKAMEDANNVDLAQFKLLYSQAGTPELHVARSYDRAARTYTLTIKQTCPATPGQPEKRPFHIPVAVGLLNRDGRDLALKLMGDPQAVAGTEVLQIKNTQESFTFTDIPHEPVPSFLRGFSAPIKVRVDLSDDERLFLLAIDSDEFNRWDAGQQLAVK
;
A
#
# COMPACT_ATOMS: atom_id res chain seq x y z
N TYR A 1 -6.86 -14.58 -18.77
CA TYR A 1 -5.52 -15.05 -19.16
C TYR A 1 -4.64 -15.32 -17.94
N PHE A 2 -4.51 -14.38 -17.01
CA PHE A 2 -3.63 -14.50 -15.84
C PHE A 2 -4.05 -15.57 -14.83
N HIS A 3 -5.33 -15.94 -14.81
CA HIS A 3 -5.82 -17.06 -13.98
C HIS A 3 -5.17 -18.40 -14.28
N ASN A 4 -4.64 -18.62 -15.48
CA ASN A 4 -3.95 -19.88 -15.86
C ASN A 4 -2.91 -20.31 -14.81
N TRP A 5 -2.18 -19.35 -14.23
CA TRP A 5 -1.19 -19.60 -13.17
C TRP A 5 -1.74 -19.30 -11.78
N SER A 6 -2.22 -18.07 -11.57
CA SER A 6 -2.75 -17.61 -10.28
C SER A 6 -4.27 -17.86 -10.19
N GLY A 7 -4.64 -19.09 -9.93
CA GLY A 7 -6.02 -19.52 -9.82
C GLY A 7 -6.32 -20.91 -10.36
N ASP A 8 -5.74 -21.26 -11.52
CA ASP A 8 -5.94 -22.56 -12.14
C ASP A 8 -4.79 -23.51 -11.81
N ARG A 9 -3.53 -23.12 -12.09
CA ARG A 9 -2.37 -23.97 -11.82
C ARG A 9 -2.06 -24.08 -10.33
N VAL A 10 -2.09 -22.97 -9.60
CA VAL A 10 -2.11 -22.94 -8.14
C VAL A 10 -3.42 -22.29 -7.73
N THR A 11 -4.29 -23.05 -7.05
CA THR A 11 -5.65 -22.62 -6.72
C THR A 11 -5.86 -22.41 -5.23
N CYS A 12 -7.00 -21.84 -4.84
CA CYS A 12 -7.36 -21.67 -3.44
C CYS A 12 -7.91 -22.97 -2.86
N ARG A 13 -7.48 -23.32 -1.63
CA ARG A 13 -7.89 -24.54 -0.92
C ARG A 13 -9.38 -24.56 -0.58
N ASP A 14 -9.91 -23.40 -0.26
CA ASP A 14 -11.31 -23.18 0.11
C ASP A 14 -11.74 -21.77 -0.30
N TRP A 15 -13.04 -21.49 -0.22
CA TRP A 15 -13.60 -20.21 -0.65
C TRP A 15 -13.17 -19.01 0.22
N PHE A 16 -12.75 -19.23 1.47
CA PHE A 16 -12.20 -18.16 2.31
C PHE A 16 -10.87 -17.62 1.77
N GLN A 17 -10.17 -18.42 0.97
CA GLN A 17 -8.93 -18.04 0.32
C GLN A 17 -9.12 -17.36 -1.04
N LEU A 18 -10.35 -16.99 -1.41
CA LEU A 18 -10.67 -16.50 -2.76
C LEU A 18 -9.75 -15.35 -3.23
N SER A 19 -9.38 -14.44 -2.36
CA SER A 19 -8.46 -13.34 -2.68
C SER A 19 -7.06 -13.82 -3.09
N LEU A 20 -6.65 -15.04 -2.70
CA LEU A 20 -5.38 -15.63 -3.13
C LEU A 20 -5.30 -15.72 -4.65
N LYS A 21 -6.41 -16.07 -5.31
CA LYS A 21 -6.45 -16.10 -6.77
C LYS A 21 -6.95 -14.79 -7.38
N GLU A 22 -8.02 -14.20 -6.85
CA GLU A 22 -8.63 -13.00 -7.42
C GLU A 22 -7.76 -11.76 -7.17
N GLY A 23 -7.34 -11.51 -5.95
CA GLY A 23 -6.47 -10.36 -5.64
C GLY A 23 -5.12 -10.44 -6.36
N PHE A 24 -4.50 -11.63 -6.39
CA PHE A 24 -3.24 -11.80 -7.10
C PHE A 24 -3.40 -11.66 -8.61
N THR A 25 -4.48 -12.16 -9.19
CA THR A 25 -4.75 -12.03 -10.63
C THR A 25 -5.07 -10.60 -11.02
N VAL A 26 -5.89 -9.87 -10.23
CA VAL A 26 -6.14 -8.43 -10.45
C VAL A 26 -4.84 -7.63 -10.38
N PHE A 27 -3.98 -7.88 -9.38
CA PHE A 27 -2.67 -7.25 -9.29
C PHE A 27 -1.81 -7.48 -10.55
N ARG A 28 -1.79 -8.71 -11.07
CA ARG A 28 -1.02 -9.05 -12.28
C ARG A 28 -1.59 -8.38 -13.53
N ASP A 29 -2.91 -8.34 -13.64
CA ASP A 29 -3.60 -7.64 -14.73
C ASP A 29 -3.31 -6.14 -14.71
N GLN A 30 -3.43 -5.50 -13.56
CA GLN A 30 -3.10 -4.09 -13.37
C GLN A 30 -1.65 -3.79 -13.77
N HIS A 31 -0.69 -4.59 -13.30
CA HIS A 31 0.73 -4.42 -13.66
C HIS A 31 0.99 -4.60 -15.15
N PHE A 32 0.33 -5.55 -15.78
CA PHE A 32 0.43 -5.73 -17.22
C PHE A 32 -0.10 -4.51 -17.98
N MET A 33 -1.24 -3.97 -17.56
CA MET A 33 -1.81 -2.75 -18.16
C MET A 33 -0.92 -1.53 -17.93
N GLU A 34 -0.32 -1.40 -16.74
CA GLU A 34 0.67 -0.37 -16.42
C GLU A 34 1.89 -0.42 -17.39
N ASP A 35 2.37 -1.62 -17.69
CA ASP A 35 3.52 -1.81 -18.59
C ASP A 35 3.16 -1.64 -20.08
N MET A 36 1.92 -1.96 -20.46
CA MET A 36 1.47 -1.88 -21.85
C MET A 36 0.92 -0.52 -22.26
N THR A 37 0.58 0.35 -21.28
CA THR A 37 -0.06 1.64 -21.54
C THR A 37 0.63 2.78 -20.78
N SER A 38 -0.07 3.47 -19.91
CA SER A 38 0.45 4.53 -19.06
C SER A 38 0.30 4.15 -17.60
N ARG A 39 1.42 3.99 -16.91
CA ARG A 39 1.45 3.59 -15.50
C ARG A 39 0.66 4.55 -14.61
N GLY A 40 0.88 5.85 -14.75
CA GLY A 40 0.18 6.86 -13.95
C GLY A 40 -1.32 6.87 -14.21
N VAL A 41 -1.75 6.79 -15.48
CA VAL A 41 -3.19 6.79 -15.84
C VAL A 41 -3.88 5.53 -15.33
N GLN A 42 -3.27 4.37 -15.47
CA GLN A 42 -3.82 3.12 -14.92
C GLN A 42 -3.95 3.20 -13.40
N ARG A 43 -2.89 3.64 -12.71
CA ARG A 43 -2.92 3.76 -11.25
C ARG A 43 -4.01 4.72 -10.75
N ILE A 44 -4.20 5.85 -11.41
CA ILE A 44 -5.28 6.80 -11.10
C ILE A 44 -6.65 6.13 -11.22
N GLY A 45 -6.87 5.38 -12.30
CA GLY A 45 -8.14 4.65 -12.52
C GLY A 45 -8.42 3.63 -11.41
N GLU A 46 -7.42 2.83 -11.04
CA GLU A 46 -7.51 1.82 -9.98
C GLU A 46 -7.81 2.45 -8.61
N VAL A 47 -7.09 3.52 -8.26
CA VAL A 47 -7.30 4.24 -7.01
C VAL A 47 -8.66 4.91 -6.94
N ASN A 48 -9.17 5.40 -8.06
CA ASN A 48 -10.54 5.93 -8.13
C ASN A 48 -11.58 4.86 -7.75
N VAL A 49 -11.44 3.63 -8.25
CA VAL A 49 -12.32 2.51 -7.87
C VAL A 49 -12.21 2.23 -6.36
N LEU A 50 -11.00 2.19 -5.82
CA LEU A 50 -10.80 1.97 -4.38
C LEU A 50 -11.48 3.07 -3.54
N ARG A 51 -11.20 4.33 -3.82
CA ARG A 51 -11.72 5.48 -3.05
C ARG A 51 -13.22 5.67 -3.16
N THR A 52 -13.79 5.46 -4.35
CA THR A 52 -15.22 5.73 -4.59
C THR A 52 -16.12 4.56 -4.21
N HIS A 53 -15.65 3.32 -4.29
CA HIS A 53 -16.47 2.11 -4.08
C HIS A 53 -15.94 1.25 -2.94
N GLN A 54 -14.67 0.80 -2.97
CA GLN A 54 -14.16 -0.15 -1.99
C GLN A 54 -14.07 0.46 -0.56
N PHE A 55 -13.67 1.72 -0.42
CA PHE A 55 -13.66 2.38 0.89
C PHE A 55 -15.06 2.54 1.50
N ARG A 56 -16.10 2.64 0.67
CA ARG A 56 -17.50 2.63 1.12
C ARG A 56 -17.90 1.24 1.59
N GLU A 57 -17.54 0.19 0.85
CA GLU A 57 -17.76 -1.21 1.23
C GLU A 57 -17.08 -1.49 2.58
N ASP A 58 -15.84 -1.05 2.76
CA ASP A 58 -15.02 -1.25 3.95
C ASP A 58 -15.49 -0.46 5.20
N SER A 59 -16.34 0.53 5.02
CA SER A 59 -16.93 1.35 6.09
C SER A 59 -18.42 1.10 6.32
N GLY A 60 -19.02 0.24 5.52
CA GLY A 60 -20.45 -0.09 5.56
C GLY A 60 -20.80 -1.24 6.51
N PRO A 61 -22.08 -1.56 6.64
CA PRO A 61 -22.55 -2.67 7.48
C PRO A 61 -22.12 -4.05 6.98
N MET A 62 -21.71 -4.15 5.71
CA MET A 62 -21.22 -5.37 5.07
C MET A 62 -19.67 -5.42 5.02
N ALA A 63 -18.97 -4.54 5.75
CA ALA A 63 -17.52 -4.55 5.80
C ALA A 63 -17.00 -5.90 6.32
N HIS A 64 -16.01 -6.44 5.61
CA HIS A 64 -15.42 -7.75 5.91
C HIS A 64 -13.91 -7.74 5.57
N PRO A 65 -13.12 -8.66 6.15
CA PRO A 65 -11.71 -8.80 5.79
C PRO A 65 -11.50 -9.23 4.33
N VAL A 66 -10.30 -9.02 3.81
CA VAL A 66 -9.88 -9.55 2.49
C VAL A 66 -9.98 -11.09 2.46
N ARG A 67 -9.70 -11.73 3.61
CA ARG A 67 -9.99 -13.15 3.84
C ARG A 67 -11.14 -13.26 4.85
N PRO A 68 -12.40 -13.36 4.38
CA PRO A 68 -13.55 -13.51 5.24
C PRO A 68 -13.50 -14.82 6.05
N GLU A 69 -14.15 -14.85 7.21
CA GLU A 69 -14.18 -16.03 8.09
C GLU A 69 -15.54 -16.73 8.07
N SER A 70 -16.55 -16.10 7.50
CA SER A 70 -17.91 -16.64 7.39
C SER A 70 -18.64 -16.08 6.17
N TYR A 71 -19.65 -16.79 5.69
CA TYR A 71 -20.57 -16.32 4.64
C TYR A 71 -21.95 -16.95 4.82
N VAL A 72 -22.97 -16.26 4.33
CA VAL A 72 -24.32 -16.79 4.23
C VAL A 72 -24.51 -17.45 2.86
N GLU A 73 -24.04 -16.79 1.80
CA GLU A 73 -24.07 -17.26 0.43
C GLU A 73 -22.72 -16.99 -0.24
N ILE A 74 -22.23 -17.94 -1.04
CA ILE A 74 -20.92 -17.88 -1.68
C ILE A 74 -20.75 -16.63 -2.56
N ASN A 75 -21.80 -16.17 -3.22
CA ASN A 75 -21.79 -14.97 -4.05
C ASN A 75 -21.40 -13.71 -3.27
N ASN A 76 -21.57 -13.72 -1.95
CA ASN A 76 -21.17 -12.61 -1.07
C ASN A 76 -19.66 -12.36 -1.02
N PHE A 77 -18.85 -13.30 -1.51
CA PHE A 77 -17.38 -13.15 -1.57
C PHE A 77 -16.87 -12.39 -2.80
N TYR A 78 -17.70 -12.20 -3.80
CA TYR A 78 -17.30 -11.49 -5.03
C TYR A 78 -17.42 -9.96 -4.82
N THR A 79 -16.53 -9.42 -4.00
CA THR A 79 -16.54 -8.02 -3.53
C THR A 79 -15.30 -7.27 -3.97
N LEU A 80 -15.36 -5.94 -3.98
CA LEU A 80 -14.19 -5.11 -4.23
C LEU A 80 -13.11 -5.28 -3.15
N THR A 81 -13.49 -5.65 -1.94
CA THR A 81 -12.55 -5.97 -0.87
C THR A 81 -11.72 -7.21 -1.20
N VAL A 82 -12.37 -8.29 -1.65
CA VAL A 82 -11.65 -9.52 -2.02
C VAL A 82 -10.78 -9.33 -3.26
N TYR A 83 -11.28 -8.61 -4.27
CA TYR A 83 -10.62 -8.40 -5.56
C TYR A 83 -9.63 -7.24 -5.51
N ASN A 84 -10.13 -6.01 -5.37
CA ASN A 84 -9.32 -4.79 -5.53
C ASN A 84 -8.46 -4.50 -4.29
N LYS A 85 -9.02 -4.55 -3.07
CA LYS A 85 -8.20 -4.43 -1.86
C LYS A 85 -7.26 -5.62 -1.72
N GLY A 86 -7.68 -6.82 -2.13
CA GLY A 86 -6.80 -7.99 -2.23
C GLY A 86 -5.58 -7.73 -3.13
N ALA A 87 -5.78 -7.12 -4.30
CA ALA A 87 -4.70 -6.70 -5.19
C ALA A 87 -3.79 -5.66 -4.53
N GLU A 88 -4.34 -4.73 -3.76
CA GLU A 88 -3.55 -3.75 -3.02
C GLU A 88 -2.71 -4.39 -1.90
N VAL A 89 -3.19 -5.44 -1.25
CA VAL A 89 -2.40 -6.22 -0.28
C VAL A 89 -1.18 -6.83 -0.96
N ILE A 90 -1.34 -7.39 -2.16
CA ILE A 90 -0.22 -7.90 -2.96
C ILE A 90 0.72 -6.76 -3.38
N ARG A 91 0.19 -5.61 -3.79
CA ARG A 91 0.98 -4.41 -4.15
C ARG A 91 1.80 -3.90 -2.97
N MET A 92 1.22 -3.86 -1.76
CA MET A 92 1.95 -3.49 -0.53
C MET A 92 3.09 -4.48 -0.25
N MET A 93 2.87 -5.77 -0.44
CA MET A 93 3.91 -6.78 -0.25
C MET A 93 5.07 -6.57 -1.24
N ARG A 94 4.75 -6.27 -2.51
CA ARG A 94 5.78 -5.90 -3.50
C ARG A 94 6.51 -4.61 -3.14
N THR A 95 5.82 -3.64 -2.56
CA THR A 95 6.45 -2.39 -2.08
C THR A 95 7.42 -2.66 -0.94
N LEU A 96 7.08 -3.53 0.01
CA LEU A 96 7.95 -3.92 1.12
C LEU A 96 9.18 -4.70 0.68
N LEU A 97 9.01 -5.66 -0.22
CA LEU A 97 10.07 -6.58 -0.65
C LEU A 97 10.93 -6.04 -1.79
N GLY A 98 10.46 -4.98 -2.43
CA GLY A 98 11.00 -4.53 -3.71
C GLY A 98 10.65 -5.47 -4.87
N PRO A 99 10.83 -5.02 -6.12
CA PRO A 99 10.49 -5.82 -7.31
C PRO A 99 11.21 -7.17 -7.38
N GLU A 100 12.50 -7.20 -7.06
CA GLU A 100 13.31 -8.43 -7.08
C GLU A 100 12.92 -9.41 -5.99
N GLY A 101 12.72 -8.91 -4.75
CA GLY A 101 12.30 -9.73 -3.62
C GLY A 101 10.92 -10.33 -3.84
N PHE A 102 9.99 -9.54 -4.37
CA PHE A 102 8.66 -10.03 -4.72
C PHE A 102 8.73 -11.09 -5.83
N ARG A 103 9.58 -10.90 -6.85
CA ARG A 103 9.80 -11.89 -7.91
C ARG A 103 10.34 -13.20 -7.34
N LYS A 104 11.35 -13.18 -6.48
CA LYS A 104 11.87 -14.38 -5.80
C LYS A 104 10.77 -15.10 -5.02
N GLY A 105 9.93 -14.35 -4.30
CA GLY A 105 8.81 -14.91 -3.56
C GLY A 105 7.77 -15.58 -4.44
N THR A 106 7.41 -14.95 -5.57
CA THR A 106 6.45 -15.53 -6.52
C THR A 106 7.01 -16.77 -7.22
N ASP A 107 8.28 -16.76 -7.61
CA ASP A 107 8.93 -17.93 -8.21
C ASP A 107 8.95 -19.11 -7.22
N LEU A 108 9.26 -18.84 -5.94
CA LEU A 108 9.21 -19.86 -4.89
C LEU A 108 7.78 -20.37 -4.65
N TYR A 109 6.79 -19.48 -4.65
CA TYR A 109 5.38 -19.84 -4.49
C TYR A 109 4.92 -20.81 -5.59
N PHE A 110 5.16 -20.48 -6.85
CA PHE A 110 4.77 -21.33 -7.97
C PHE A 110 5.57 -22.64 -8.00
N SER A 111 6.85 -22.60 -7.69
CA SER A 111 7.69 -23.82 -7.64
C SER A 111 7.27 -24.77 -6.51
N ARG A 112 6.94 -24.21 -5.33
CA ARG A 112 6.58 -24.98 -4.13
C ARG A 112 5.20 -25.59 -4.22
N HIS A 113 4.27 -24.88 -4.84
CA HIS A 113 2.83 -25.19 -4.81
C HIS A 113 2.26 -25.55 -6.18
N ASP A 114 3.10 -25.96 -7.11
CA ASP A 114 2.66 -26.34 -8.46
C ASP A 114 1.61 -27.43 -8.42
N GLY A 115 0.45 -27.19 -9.05
CA GLY A 115 -0.68 -28.11 -9.11
C GLY A 115 -1.42 -28.31 -7.77
N GLN A 116 -1.21 -27.44 -6.77
CA GLN A 116 -1.81 -27.55 -5.44
C GLN A 116 -2.92 -26.55 -5.20
N ALA A 117 -3.77 -26.84 -4.23
CA ALA A 117 -4.75 -25.94 -3.64
C ALA A 117 -4.23 -25.45 -2.27
N VAL A 118 -4.02 -24.15 -2.12
CA VAL A 118 -3.27 -23.55 -1.00
C VAL A 118 -3.99 -22.34 -0.40
N THR A 119 -3.38 -21.72 0.61
CA THR A 119 -3.95 -20.62 1.38
C THR A 119 -3.20 -19.30 1.13
N THR A 120 -3.78 -18.18 1.58
CA THR A 120 -3.07 -16.89 1.64
C THR A 120 -1.84 -16.95 2.55
N ASP A 121 -1.88 -17.78 3.61
CA ASP A 121 -0.71 -17.96 4.49
C ASP A 121 0.44 -18.67 3.78
N ASP A 122 0.16 -19.64 2.89
CA ASP A 122 1.17 -20.32 2.08
C ASP A 122 1.85 -19.34 1.11
N PHE A 123 1.07 -18.42 0.53
CA PHE A 123 1.61 -17.34 -0.32
C PHE A 123 2.53 -16.41 0.47
N VAL A 124 2.07 -15.92 1.63
CA VAL A 124 2.88 -15.05 2.50
C VAL A 124 4.13 -15.79 2.96
N LYS A 125 4.03 -17.08 3.31
CA LYS A 125 5.17 -17.89 3.72
C LYS A 125 6.23 -18.04 2.63
N ALA A 126 5.82 -18.17 1.38
CA ALA A 126 6.77 -18.19 0.25
C ALA A 126 7.51 -16.85 0.12
N MET A 127 6.83 -15.72 0.35
CA MET A 127 7.45 -14.38 0.36
C MET A 127 8.44 -14.23 1.52
N GLU A 128 8.07 -14.67 2.74
CA GLU A 128 8.95 -14.66 3.92
C GLU A 128 10.22 -15.48 3.66
N ASP A 129 10.06 -16.73 3.21
CA ASP A 129 11.18 -17.67 3.02
C ASP A 129 12.15 -17.21 1.93
N ALA A 130 11.62 -16.68 0.82
CA ALA A 130 12.45 -16.22 -0.29
C ALA A 130 13.29 -14.97 0.05
N ASN A 131 12.85 -14.18 1.04
CA ASN A 131 13.45 -12.89 1.37
C ASN A 131 14.04 -12.85 2.79
N ASN A 132 13.87 -13.91 3.58
CA ASN A 132 14.25 -13.95 4.98
C ASN A 132 13.71 -12.78 5.81
N VAL A 133 12.40 -12.51 5.68
CA VAL A 133 11.69 -11.43 6.37
C VAL A 133 10.52 -11.97 7.19
N ASP A 134 10.12 -11.23 8.22
CA ASP A 134 8.93 -11.53 9.03
C ASP A 134 7.76 -10.67 8.55
N LEU A 135 6.70 -11.33 8.06
CA LEU A 135 5.44 -10.73 7.63
C LEU A 135 4.26 -11.11 8.55
N ALA A 136 4.52 -11.58 9.78
CA ALA A 136 3.47 -12.00 10.70
C ALA A 136 2.44 -10.88 10.96
N GLN A 137 2.90 -9.65 11.23
CA GLN A 137 2.00 -8.50 11.41
C GLN A 137 1.31 -8.10 10.10
N PHE A 138 1.97 -8.26 8.97
CA PHE A 138 1.39 -7.97 7.64
C PHE A 138 0.13 -8.82 7.36
N LYS A 139 0.06 -10.03 7.90
CA LYS A 139 -1.12 -10.92 7.76
C LYS A 139 -2.42 -10.33 8.32
N LEU A 140 -2.34 -9.31 9.19
CA LEU A 140 -3.52 -8.56 9.63
C LEU A 140 -4.30 -7.93 8.47
N LEU A 141 -3.64 -7.59 7.37
CA LEU A 141 -4.27 -7.06 6.17
C LEU A 141 -5.25 -8.06 5.52
N TYR A 142 -5.06 -9.36 5.76
CA TYR A 142 -6.00 -10.38 5.31
C TYR A 142 -7.15 -10.64 6.30
N SER A 143 -6.91 -10.48 7.61
CA SER A 143 -7.86 -10.90 8.65
C SER A 143 -8.60 -9.75 9.35
N GLN A 144 -8.15 -8.51 9.19
CA GLN A 144 -8.76 -7.35 9.82
C GLN A 144 -9.40 -6.43 8.77
N ALA A 145 -10.71 -6.20 8.90
CA ALA A 145 -11.49 -5.34 8.02
C ALA A 145 -11.26 -3.85 8.30
N GLY A 146 -11.73 -2.99 7.42
CA GLY A 146 -11.71 -1.54 7.54
C GLY A 146 -10.52 -0.89 6.84
N THR A 147 -10.70 0.38 6.49
CA THR A 147 -9.68 1.19 5.83
C THR A 147 -8.87 1.95 6.87
N PRO A 148 -7.54 1.71 6.98
CA PRO A 148 -6.70 2.46 7.91
C PRO A 148 -6.62 3.94 7.55
N GLU A 149 -6.43 4.79 8.57
CA GLU A 149 -6.21 6.22 8.42
C GLU A 149 -4.87 6.61 9.04
N LEU A 150 -4.07 7.38 8.31
CA LEU A 150 -2.82 7.95 8.78
C LEU A 150 -2.96 9.45 8.98
N HIS A 151 -2.58 9.93 10.15
CA HIS A 151 -2.43 11.35 10.47
C HIS A 151 -0.94 11.65 10.56
N VAL A 152 -0.47 12.57 9.73
CA VAL A 152 0.96 12.90 9.59
C VAL A 152 1.21 14.31 10.05
N ALA A 153 1.96 14.44 11.14
CA ALA A 153 2.57 15.70 11.58
C ALA A 153 4.01 15.76 11.04
N ARG A 154 4.46 16.98 10.73
CA ARG A 154 5.79 17.20 10.16
C ARG A 154 6.50 18.32 10.90
N SER A 155 7.82 18.21 11.00
CA SER A 155 8.66 19.26 11.57
C SER A 155 10.02 19.31 10.89
N TYR A 156 10.56 20.51 10.75
CA TYR A 156 11.89 20.74 10.20
C TYR A 156 12.78 21.49 11.20
N ASP A 157 13.89 20.87 11.56
CA ASP A 157 14.94 21.53 12.35
C ASP A 157 16.06 22.02 11.41
N ARG A 158 16.11 23.32 11.23
CA ARG A 158 17.10 23.98 10.37
C ARG A 158 18.53 23.85 10.89
N ALA A 159 18.70 23.86 12.21
CA ALA A 159 20.03 23.80 12.82
C ALA A 159 20.62 22.40 12.73
N ALA A 160 19.80 21.38 13.01
CA ALA A 160 20.15 19.99 12.87
C ALA A 160 20.07 19.47 11.42
N ARG A 161 19.46 20.24 10.52
CA ARG A 161 19.15 19.82 9.13
C ARG A 161 18.39 18.49 9.08
N THR A 162 17.39 18.36 9.94
CA THR A 162 16.55 17.16 10.01
C THR A 162 15.11 17.47 9.69
N TYR A 163 14.44 16.53 9.03
CA TYR A 163 13.00 16.57 8.76
C TYR A 163 12.32 15.35 9.37
N THR A 164 11.35 15.57 10.23
CA THR A 164 10.67 14.48 10.95
C THR A 164 9.21 14.38 10.53
N LEU A 165 8.79 13.16 10.19
CA LEU A 165 7.40 12.78 10.01
C LEU A 165 6.97 11.96 11.22
N THR A 166 5.98 12.44 11.98
CA THR A 166 5.32 11.69 13.06
C THR A 166 3.98 11.20 12.53
N ILE A 167 3.83 9.89 12.45
CA ILE A 167 2.70 9.22 11.81
C ILE A 167 1.92 8.46 12.87
N LYS A 168 0.62 8.77 12.98
CA LYS A 168 -0.33 8.04 13.83
C LYS A 168 -1.29 7.28 12.91
N GLN A 169 -1.40 5.95 13.12
CA GLN A 169 -2.39 5.14 12.43
C GLN A 169 -3.59 4.83 13.33
N THR A 170 -4.76 4.84 12.72
CA THR A 170 -6.02 4.41 13.30
C THR A 170 -6.78 3.56 12.29
N CYS A 171 -7.72 2.75 12.75
CA CYS A 171 -8.68 2.08 11.88
C CYS A 171 -10.04 2.05 12.58
N PRO A 172 -11.12 2.50 11.92
CA PRO A 172 -12.45 2.47 12.51
C PRO A 172 -12.91 1.06 12.83
N ALA A 173 -13.77 0.93 13.86
CA ALA A 173 -14.48 -0.31 14.15
C ALA A 173 -15.32 -0.76 12.94
N THR A 174 -15.42 -2.07 12.74
CA THR A 174 -16.25 -2.69 11.71
C THR A 174 -17.10 -3.81 12.32
N PRO A 175 -18.15 -4.27 11.67
CA PRO A 175 -18.97 -5.37 12.17
C PRO A 175 -18.12 -6.58 12.60
N GLY A 176 -18.32 -7.07 13.81
CA GLY A 176 -17.56 -8.19 14.38
C GLY A 176 -16.13 -7.86 14.83
N GLN A 177 -15.63 -6.67 14.54
CA GLN A 177 -14.26 -6.24 14.88
C GLN A 177 -14.26 -4.83 15.49
N PRO A 178 -14.71 -4.66 16.74
CA PRO A 178 -14.78 -3.35 17.41
C PRO A 178 -13.39 -2.78 17.73
N GLU A 179 -12.41 -3.64 17.98
CA GLU A 179 -11.03 -3.26 18.27
C GLU A 179 -10.12 -3.61 17.10
N LYS A 180 -9.17 -2.72 16.83
CA LYS A 180 -8.21 -2.86 15.73
C LYS A 180 -6.78 -2.82 16.25
N ARG A 181 -5.98 -3.80 15.82
CA ARG A 181 -4.55 -3.78 16.01
C ARG A 181 -3.88 -2.95 14.92
N PRO A 182 -2.71 -2.33 15.18
CA PRO A 182 -1.99 -1.59 14.15
C PRO A 182 -1.57 -2.53 13.00
N PHE A 183 -1.77 -2.08 11.78
CA PHE A 183 -1.34 -2.78 10.58
C PHE A 183 0.15 -2.53 10.30
N HIS A 184 0.77 -3.40 9.53
CA HIS A 184 2.04 -3.14 8.89
C HIS A 184 1.81 -2.51 7.52
N ILE A 185 1.99 -1.20 7.42
CA ILE A 185 1.68 -0.41 6.22
C ILE A 185 2.95 0.15 5.60
N PRO A 186 3.29 -0.20 4.34
CA PRO A 186 4.37 0.45 3.60
C PRO A 186 3.90 1.78 3.03
N VAL A 187 4.61 2.85 3.35
CA VAL A 187 4.33 4.19 2.86
C VAL A 187 5.51 4.71 2.08
N ALA A 188 5.36 4.82 0.77
CA ALA A 188 6.37 5.39 -0.11
C ALA A 188 6.35 6.93 0.01
N VAL A 189 7.49 7.53 0.34
CA VAL A 189 7.63 8.97 0.59
C VAL A 189 8.79 9.53 -0.22
N GLY A 190 8.57 10.67 -0.85
CA GLY A 190 9.61 11.54 -1.40
C GLY A 190 9.65 12.87 -0.66
N LEU A 191 10.79 13.54 -0.68
CA LEU A 191 10.95 14.91 -0.22
C LEU A 191 11.47 15.75 -1.38
N LEU A 192 10.72 16.79 -1.77
CA LEU A 192 11.12 17.69 -2.85
C LEU A 192 11.76 18.96 -2.31
N ASN A 193 12.85 19.36 -2.94
CA ASN A 193 13.43 20.68 -2.68
C ASN A 193 12.59 21.78 -3.37
N ARG A 194 12.95 23.04 -3.16
CA ARG A 194 12.23 24.18 -3.73
C ARG A 194 12.27 24.25 -5.26
N ASP A 195 13.25 23.58 -5.88
CA ASP A 195 13.36 23.50 -7.35
C ASP A 195 12.58 22.32 -7.95
N GLY A 196 11.84 21.56 -7.11
CA GLY A 196 11.05 20.40 -7.53
C GLY A 196 11.85 19.12 -7.79
N ARG A 197 13.09 19.07 -7.31
CA ARG A 197 13.91 17.86 -7.42
C ARG A 197 13.76 17.01 -6.17
N ASP A 198 13.68 15.72 -6.36
CA ASP A 198 13.74 14.77 -5.26
C ASP A 198 15.07 14.86 -4.53
N LEU A 199 15.01 14.91 -3.20
CA LEU A 199 16.18 14.81 -2.34
C LEU A 199 16.60 13.33 -2.21
N ALA A 200 17.89 13.11 -1.98
CA ALA A 200 18.36 11.83 -1.47
C ALA A 200 17.90 11.70 0.00
N LEU A 201 17.26 10.60 0.35
CA LEU A 201 16.64 10.38 1.64
C LEU A 201 17.49 9.45 2.50
N LYS A 202 17.84 9.93 3.69
CA LYS A 202 18.58 9.14 4.67
C LYS A 202 17.86 9.19 6.01
N LEU A 203 17.31 8.07 6.44
CA LEU A 203 16.75 7.97 7.78
C LEU A 203 17.86 7.98 8.84
N MET A 204 17.54 8.55 9.99
CA MET A 204 18.46 8.55 11.13
C MET A 204 18.79 7.11 11.55
N GLY A 205 20.07 6.77 11.56
CA GLY A 205 20.54 5.42 11.83
C GLY A 205 20.87 4.59 10.58
N ASP A 206 20.42 4.99 9.40
CA ASP A 206 20.76 4.27 8.18
C ASP A 206 22.16 4.61 7.68
N PRO A 207 22.89 3.63 7.15
CA PRO A 207 24.25 3.85 6.66
C PRO A 207 24.31 4.67 5.37
N GLN A 208 23.29 4.55 4.52
CA GLN A 208 23.26 5.13 3.17
C GLN A 208 21.94 5.84 2.89
N ALA A 209 22.00 6.83 2.00
CA ALA A 209 20.83 7.51 1.48
C ALA A 209 20.22 6.72 0.31
N VAL A 210 18.89 6.76 0.21
CA VAL A 210 18.12 6.22 -0.91
C VAL A 210 17.76 7.35 -1.87
N ALA A 211 17.82 7.11 -3.16
CA ALA A 211 17.49 8.10 -4.17
C ALA A 211 15.97 8.25 -4.34
N GLY A 212 15.46 9.45 -4.18
CA GLY A 212 14.12 9.89 -4.57
C GLY A 212 12.97 9.40 -3.69
N THR A 213 12.87 8.10 -3.39
CA THR A 213 11.74 7.53 -2.65
C THR A 213 12.20 6.55 -1.59
N GLU A 214 11.75 6.77 -0.35
CA GLU A 214 11.95 5.87 0.79
C GLU A 214 10.64 5.18 1.13
N VAL A 215 10.70 3.91 1.57
CA VAL A 215 9.53 3.15 2.02
C VAL A 215 9.52 3.04 3.53
N LEU A 216 8.71 3.89 4.16
CA LEU A 216 8.51 3.85 5.61
C LEU A 216 7.62 2.66 5.98
N GLN A 217 8.03 1.88 6.96
CA GLN A 217 7.25 0.74 7.47
C GLN A 217 6.52 1.13 8.74
N ILE A 218 5.23 1.43 8.65
CA ILE A 218 4.41 1.81 9.79
C ILE A 218 3.89 0.54 10.46
N LYS A 219 4.33 0.28 11.69
CA LYS A 219 3.99 -0.94 12.45
C LYS A 219 3.28 -0.68 13.77
N ASN A 220 3.45 0.51 14.33
CA ASN A 220 2.88 0.87 15.62
C ASN A 220 1.74 1.88 15.47
N THR A 221 1.00 2.09 16.52
CA THR A 221 -0.08 3.10 16.56
C THR A 221 0.46 4.50 16.28
N GLN A 222 1.70 4.78 16.69
CA GLN A 222 2.40 6.02 16.37
C GLN A 222 3.90 5.75 16.22
N GLU A 223 4.51 6.33 15.19
CA GLU A 223 5.95 6.23 14.90
C GLU A 223 6.46 7.56 14.36
N SER A 224 7.75 7.80 14.53
CA SER A 224 8.43 8.99 13.98
C SER A 224 9.62 8.55 13.14
N PHE A 225 9.74 9.15 11.96
CA PHE A 225 10.81 8.93 11.00
C PHE A 225 11.54 10.24 10.78
N THR A 226 12.81 10.28 11.10
CA THR A 226 13.64 11.47 10.97
C THR A 226 14.63 11.30 9.81
N PHE A 227 14.50 12.14 8.82
CA PHE A 227 15.46 12.25 7.71
C PHE A 227 16.58 13.23 8.09
N THR A 228 17.81 12.85 7.79
CA THR A 228 19.02 13.66 8.05
C THR A 228 19.55 14.26 6.77
N ASP A 229 20.44 15.25 6.90
CA ASP A 229 21.08 15.94 5.79
C ASP A 229 20.12 16.72 4.88
N ILE A 230 18.98 17.15 5.41
CA ILE A 230 17.98 17.94 4.69
C ILE A 230 18.38 19.43 4.71
N PRO A 231 18.82 20.00 3.58
CA PRO A 231 19.41 21.34 3.56
C PRO A 231 18.42 22.47 3.79
N HIS A 232 17.17 22.28 3.39
CA HIS A 232 16.06 23.23 3.50
C HIS A 232 14.78 22.48 3.80
N GLU A 233 13.79 23.16 4.38
CA GLU A 233 12.46 22.59 4.58
C GLU A 233 11.88 22.12 3.24
N PRO A 234 11.63 20.81 3.11
CA PRO A 234 11.14 20.20 1.86
C PRO A 234 9.62 20.20 1.80
N VAL A 235 9.07 19.98 0.61
CA VAL A 235 7.66 19.60 0.46
C VAL A 235 7.59 18.07 0.40
N PRO A 236 6.83 17.41 1.31
CA PRO A 236 6.71 15.97 1.29
C PRO A 236 5.73 15.48 0.21
N SER A 237 6.17 14.56 -0.62
CA SER A 237 5.36 13.76 -1.52
C SER A 237 5.03 12.45 -0.81
N PHE A 238 3.87 12.37 -0.17
CA PHE A 238 3.48 11.29 0.72
C PHE A 238 2.58 10.28 0.03
N LEU A 239 2.77 8.98 0.31
CA LEU A 239 2.02 7.87 -0.27
C LEU A 239 2.18 7.78 -1.80
N ARG A 240 3.41 7.91 -2.31
CA ARG A 240 3.74 7.84 -3.74
C ARG A 240 3.18 6.58 -4.38
N GLY A 241 2.61 6.74 -5.57
CA GLY A 241 1.96 5.66 -6.32
C GLY A 241 0.79 5.02 -5.57
N PHE A 242 0.25 5.69 -4.53
CA PHE A 242 -0.74 5.11 -3.63
C PHE A 242 -0.26 3.76 -3.07
N SER A 243 0.90 3.77 -2.42
CA SER A 243 1.61 2.57 -1.96
C SER A 243 0.83 1.69 -0.97
N ALA A 244 -0.29 2.17 -0.43
CA ALA A 244 -1.21 1.42 0.42
C ALA A 244 -2.66 1.95 0.28
N PRO A 245 -3.70 1.09 0.38
CA PRO A 245 -5.11 1.47 0.29
C PRO A 245 -5.59 2.06 1.63
N ILE A 246 -5.18 3.28 1.90
CA ILE A 246 -5.41 3.99 3.16
C ILE A 246 -5.93 5.41 2.93
N LYS A 247 -6.51 6.00 3.97
CA LYS A 247 -6.78 7.43 4.01
C LYS A 247 -5.61 8.14 4.69
N VAL A 248 -5.19 9.27 4.14
CA VAL A 248 -4.07 10.05 4.67
C VAL A 248 -4.49 11.49 4.92
N ARG A 249 -4.06 12.04 6.06
CA ARG A 249 -4.16 13.45 6.38
C ARG A 249 -2.76 14.00 6.67
N VAL A 250 -2.25 14.74 5.71
CA VAL A 250 -1.02 15.53 5.84
C VAL A 250 -1.40 16.99 5.79
N ASP A 251 -0.92 17.78 6.74
CA ASP A 251 -1.17 19.23 6.74
C ASP A 251 -0.25 19.91 5.71
N LEU A 252 -0.77 20.02 4.48
CA LEU A 252 -0.13 20.75 3.38
C LEU A 252 -0.90 22.05 3.13
N SER A 253 -0.17 23.13 2.89
CA SER A 253 -0.76 24.39 2.40
C SER A 253 -1.24 24.23 0.95
N ASP A 254 -2.06 25.17 0.48
CA ASP A 254 -2.50 25.17 -0.92
C ASP A 254 -1.33 25.47 -1.87
N ASP A 255 -0.37 26.28 -1.46
CA ASP A 255 0.84 26.53 -2.22
C ASP A 255 1.69 25.25 -2.37
N GLU A 256 1.79 24.45 -1.32
CA GLU A 256 2.49 23.16 -1.39
C GLU A 256 1.74 22.15 -2.29
N ARG A 257 0.39 22.14 -2.26
CA ARG A 257 -0.39 21.31 -3.19
C ARG A 257 -0.24 21.76 -4.63
N LEU A 258 -0.25 23.08 -4.89
CA LEU A 258 0.02 23.63 -6.23
C LEU A 258 1.42 23.28 -6.71
N PHE A 259 2.40 23.33 -5.81
CA PHE A 259 3.77 22.93 -6.11
C PHE A 259 3.83 21.43 -6.49
N LEU A 260 3.23 20.53 -5.69
CA LEU A 260 3.17 19.10 -6.00
C LEU A 260 2.44 18.82 -7.31
N LEU A 261 1.28 19.44 -7.55
CA LEU A 261 0.55 19.35 -8.82
C LEU A 261 1.42 19.69 -10.03
N ALA A 262 2.25 20.73 -9.90
CA ALA A 262 3.07 21.21 -11.01
C ALA A 262 4.27 20.31 -11.30
N ILE A 263 4.95 19.80 -10.26
CA ILE A 263 6.33 19.31 -10.41
C ILE A 263 6.68 18.03 -9.63
N ASP A 264 5.76 17.39 -8.89
CA ASP A 264 6.07 16.11 -8.24
C ASP A 264 6.54 15.09 -9.29
N SER A 265 7.59 14.36 -9.01
CA SER A 265 8.07 13.28 -9.87
C SER A 265 7.11 12.09 -9.93
N ASP A 266 6.27 11.92 -8.89
CA ASP A 266 5.24 10.88 -8.83
C ASP A 266 3.96 11.34 -9.56
N GLU A 267 3.60 10.64 -10.64
CA GLU A 267 2.46 10.99 -11.48
C GLU A 267 1.12 10.90 -10.74
N PHE A 268 0.98 9.92 -9.83
CA PHE A 268 -0.23 9.78 -9.03
C PHE A 268 -0.35 10.95 -8.04
N ASN A 269 0.71 11.31 -7.34
CA ASN A 269 0.69 12.40 -6.37
C ASN A 269 0.46 13.77 -7.04
N ARG A 270 0.98 13.99 -8.26
CA ARG A 270 0.61 15.19 -9.04
C ARG A 270 -0.90 15.30 -9.23
N TRP A 271 -1.50 14.22 -9.73
CA TRP A 271 -2.95 14.16 -9.94
C TRP A 271 -3.71 14.35 -8.62
N ASP A 272 -3.31 13.65 -7.56
CA ASP A 272 -3.98 13.67 -6.26
C ASP A 272 -3.93 15.05 -5.59
N ALA A 273 -2.80 15.77 -5.70
CA ALA A 273 -2.69 17.14 -5.23
C ALA A 273 -3.69 18.07 -5.95
N GLY A 274 -3.87 17.89 -7.27
CA GLY A 274 -4.89 18.60 -8.04
C GLY A 274 -6.31 18.29 -7.60
N GLN A 275 -6.61 17.02 -7.31
CA GLN A 275 -7.94 16.62 -6.80
C GLN A 275 -8.22 17.24 -5.42
N GLN A 276 -7.23 17.25 -4.52
CA GLN A 276 -7.38 17.85 -3.19
C GLN A 276 -7.64 19.37 -3.25
N LEU A 277 -7.11 20.06 -4.24
CA LEU A 277 -7.40 21.48 -4.49
C LEU A 277 -8.80 21.70 -5.07
N ALA A 278 -9.26 20.80 -5.94
CA ALA A 278 -10.54 20.94 -6.64
C ALA A 278 -11.77 20.67 -5.75
N VAL A 279 -11.61 19.90 -4.65
CA VAL A 279 -12.73 19.54 -3.74
C VAL A 279 -12.83 20.46 -2.52
N LYS A 280 -12.03 21.50 -2.41
CA LYS A 280 -12.14 22.56 -1.39
C LYS A 280 -13.19 23.59 -1.80
#